data_a9aa797980be3167bdfd52b084c75b2f
#
_entry.id   a9aa797980be3167bdfd52b084c75b2f
#
_cell.length_a   1.000
_cell.length_b   1.000
_cell.length_c   1.000
_cell.angle_alpha   90.00
_cell.angle_beta   90.00
_cell.angle_gamma   90.00
#
_symmetry.space_group_name_H-M   'P 1'
#
loop_
_entity.id
_entity.type
_entity.pdbx_description
1 polymer ?
#
loop_
_entity_poly.entity_id
_entity_poly.type
_entity_poly.pdbx_seq_one_letter_code
_entity_poly.pdbx_strand_id
1 'polypeptide(L)'
;MPSKNVAIGGISTECSSYSPLYQKESDFTCFDGQALLDLVDFPFNEYDLVAYPIFFNKSVPGGPIEGEYFEQIKDKFIEQLNQIDNLDGVLLLMHGAMFVNGIDDPEGEWISSVRKAVGKDCIISVSFDLHGQITNKIIENIDAFTAFRTAPHIDVIDTYRRASIILARALKDNY
;
A
#
# COMPACT_ATOMS: atom_id res chain seq x y z
N MET A 1 -15.55 -6.84 -21.16
CA MET A 1 -14.29 -6.10 -21.40
C MET A 1 -13.14 -7.03 -21.06
N PRO A 2 -11.93 -6.85 -21.58
CA PRO A 2 -10.80 -7.65 -21.08
C PRO A 2 -10.60 -7.37 -19.58
N SER A 3 -10.17 -8.38 -18.85
CA SER A 3 -9.85 -8.22 -17.42
C SER A 3 -8.70 -7.22 -17.23
N LYS A 4 -8.72 -6.48 -16.13
CA LYS A 4 -7.71 -5.49 -15.75
C LYS A 4 -6.72 -6.07 -14.74
N ASN A 5 -5.43 -5.83 -14.92
CA ASN A 5 -4.37 -6.32 -14.04
C ASN A 5 -4.14 -5.35 -12.87
N VAL A 6 -4.22 -5.86 -11.64
CA VAL A 6 -4.08 -5.06 -10.41
C VAL A 6 -3.02 -5.67 -9.50
N ALA A 7 -1.97 -4.91 -9.20
CA ALA A 7 -1.00 -5.25 -8.17
C ALA A 7 -1.51 -4.89 -6.77
N ILE A 8 -1.18 -5.71 -5.76
CA ILE A 8 -1.63 -5.51 -4.38
C ILE A 8 -0.44 -5.66 -3.44
N GLY A 9 -0.29 -4.73 -2.50
CA GLY A 9 0.72 -4.86 -1.45
C GLY A 9 1.04 -3.56 -0.75
N GLY A 10 2.18 -3.51 -0.07
CA GLY A 10 2.62 -2.32 0.63
C GLY A 10 3.35 -2.60 1.94
N ILE A 11 3.41 -1.58 2.79
CA ILE A 11 4.01 -1.64 4.11
C ILE A 11 3.18 -0.83 5.10
N SER A 12 2.98 -1.33 6.31
CA SER A 12 2.16 -0.66 7.32
C SER A 12 2.73 -0.86 8.73
N THR A 13 3.08 0.25 9.34
CA THR A 13 3.40 0.35 10.77
C THR A 13 3.21 1.78 11.24
N GLU A 14 2.88 1.95 12.51
CA GLU A 14 2.91 3.24 13.20
C GLU A 14 4.23 3.39 13.95
N CYS A 15 4.89 4.52 13.79
CA CYS A 15 6.20 4.77 14.39
C CYS A 15 6.15 5.88 15.44
N SER A 16 6.82 5.65 16.57
CA SER A 16 7.18 6.70 17.52
C SER A 16 8.61 7.16 17.28
N SER A 17 8.80 8.43 16.91
CA SER A 17 10.12 9.02 16.74
C SER A 17 10.90 9.18 18.07
N TYR A 18 10.24 9.01 19.22
CA TYR A 18 10.86 9.04 20.54
C TYR A 18 11.44 7.70 21.00
N SER A 19 11.11 6.60 20.30
CA SER A 19 11.65 5.28 20.63
C SER A 19 13.14 5.20 20.23
N PRO A 20 14.02 4.72 21.11
CA PRO A 20 15.41 4.47 20.76
C PRO A 20 15.62 3.15 19.98
N LEU A 21 14.58 2.31 19.88
CA LEU A 21 14.63 1.02 19.21
C LEU A 21 14.13 1.17 17.78
N TYR A 22 14.87 0.58 16.84
CA TYR A 22 14.50 0.54 15.43
C TYR A 22 13.72 -0.74 15.11
N GLN A 23 12.73 -0.61 14.24
CA GLN A 23 12.05 -1.76 13.63
C GLN A 23 12.90 -2.30 12.48
N LYS A 24 13.09 -3.62 12.48
CA LYS A 24 13.87 -4.40 11.50
C LYS A 24 12.97 -5.38 10.77
N GLU A 25 13.49 -6.03 9.76
CA GLU A 25 12.76 -7.06 9.00
C GLU A 25 12.05 -8.08 9.91
N SER A 26 12.72 -8.53 10.99
CA SER A 26 12.16 -9.51 11.95
C SER A 26 10.93 -9.03 12.71
N ASP A 27 10.66 -7.71 12.73
CA ASP A 27 9.51 -7.13 13.43
C ASP A 27 8.26 -7.07 12.55
N PHE A 28 8.41 -7.39 11.26
CA PHE A 28 7.32 -7.36 10.29
C PHE A 28 6.82 -8.77 9.98
N THR A 29 5.50 -8.91 9.94
CA THR A 29 4.83 -10.08 9.36
C THR A 29 4.59 -9.81 7.88
N CYS A 30 5.07 -10.68 7.02
CA CYS A 30 4.85 -10.61 5.58
C CYS A 30 3.61 -11.42 5.20
N PHE A 31 2.69 -10.78 4.50
CA PHE A 31 1.56 -11.44 3.83
C PHE A 31 1.84 -11.40 2.33
N ASP A 32 1.82 -12.54 1.68
CA ASP A 32 1.99 -12.67 0.23
C ASP A 32 1.00 -13.68 -0.35
N GLY A 33 0.99 -13.83 -1.68
CA GLY A 33 0.15 -14.80 -2.36
C GLY A 33 -1.29 -14.81 -1.89
N GLN A 34 -1.83 -16.01 -1.61
CA GLN A 34 -3.22 -16.18 -1.17
C GLN A 34 -3.48 -15.53 0.19
N ALA A 35 -2.52 -15.54 1.12
CA ALA A 35 -2.67 -14.92 2.43
C ALA A 35 -2.93 -13.41 2.35
N LEU A 36 -2.32 -12.72 1.39
CA LEU A 36 -2.59 -11.30 1.13
C LEU A 36 -3.98 -11.08 0.54
N LEU A 37 -4.40 -11.94 -0.40
CA LEU A 37 -5.74 -11.86 -0.99
C LEU A 37 -6.84 -12.12 0.06
N ASP A 38 -6.63 -13.10 0.93
CA ASP A 38 -7.54 -13.42 2.03
C ASP A 38 -7.63 -12.26 3.05
N LEU A 39 -6.50 -11.57 3.29
CA LEU A 39 -6.46 -10.40 4.16
C LEU A 39 -7.27 -9.21 3.60
N VAL A 40 -7.17 -8.96 2.29
CA VAL A 40 -7.93 -7.89 1.62
C VAL A 40 -9.41 -8.24 1.53
N ASP A 41 -9.73 -9.51 1.42
CA ASP A 41 -11.09 -10.08 1.40
C ASP A 41 -12.00 -9.37 0.38
N PHE A 42 -11.53 -9.30 -0.87
CA PHE A 42 -12.24 -8.67 -1.97
C PHE A 42 -12.33 -9.63 -3.19
N PRO A 43 -13.52 -9.81 -3.78
CA PRO A 43 -13.72 -10.74 -4.90
C PRO A 43 -13.30 -10.11 -6.24
N PHE A 44 -11.99 -9.95 -6.47
CA PHE A 44 -11.41 -9.27 -7.64
C PHE A 44 -11.99 -9.81 -8.97
N ASN A 45 -12.18 -11.12 -9.09
CA ASN A 45 -12.72 -11.76 -10.29
C ASN A 45 -14.16 -11.35 -10.62
N GLU A 46 -14.98 -11.01 -9.62
CA GLU A 46 -16.37 -10.53 -9.84
C GLU A 46 -16.40 -9.10 -10.41
N TYR A 47 -15.27 -8.39 -10.35
CA TYR A 47 -15.07 -7.04 -10.90
C TYR A 47 -14.25 -7.03 -12.19
N ASP A 48 -14.07 -8.19 -12.84
CA ASP A 48 -13.21 -8.35 -14.03
C ASP A 48 -11.75 -7.95 -13.78
N LEU A 49 -11.23 -8.14 -12.56
CA LEU A 49 -9.85 -7.86 -12.18
C LEU A 49 -9.04 -9.14 -11.99
N VAL A 50 -7.80 -9.12 -12.49
CA VAL A 50 -6.77 -10.14 -12.19
C VAL A 50 -5.85 -9.56 -11.13
N ALA A 51 -5.85 -10.17 -9.95
CA ALA A 51 -5.08 -9.72 -8.80
C ALA A 51 -3.68 -10.34 -8.79
N TYR A 52 -2.66 -9.49 -8.65
CA TYR A 52 -1.25 -9.85 -8.50
C TYR A 52 -0.77 -9.46 -7.10
N PRO A 53 -0.87 -10.35 -6.10
CA PRO A 53 -0.38 -10.08 -4.77
C PRO A 53 1.16 -10.06 -4.77
N ILE A 54 1.74 -8.89 -4.51
CA ILE A 54 3.18 -8.72 -4.37
C ILE A 54 3.60 -9.17 -2.98
N PHE A 55 3.49 -8.29 -2.00
CA PHE A 55 3.55 -8.59 -0.57
C PHE A 55 3.03 -7.38 0.23
N PHE A 56 2.64 -7.64 1.46
CA PHE A 56 2.29 -6.63 2.45
C PHE A 56 3.02 -6.92 3.76
N ASN A 57 3.95 -6.04 4.12
CA ASN A 57 4.70 -6.13 5.37
C ASN A 57 4.02 -5.29 6.44
N LYS A 58 3.60 -5.93 7.52
CA LYS A 58 2.88 -5.27 8.62
C LYS A 58 3.58 -5.51 9.95
N SER A 59 3.78 -4.45 10.71
CA SER A 59 4.24 -4.51 12.10
C SER A 59 3.23 -3.89 13.07
N VAL A 60 3.37 -4.22 14.33
CA VAL A 60 2.72 -3.48 15.43
C VAL A 60 3.40 -2.12 15.60
N PRO A 61 2.74 -1.14 16.26
CA PRO A 61 3.36 0.14 16.56
C PRO A 61 4.72 -0.01 17.24
N GLY A 62 5.73 0.72 16.75
CA GLY A 62 7.10 0.59 17.21
C GLY A 62 7.92 1.88 17.13
N GLY A 63 9.24 1.75 17.08
CA GLY A 63 10.13 2.87 16.82
C GLY A 63 10.30 3.14 15.32
N PRO A 64 11.27 4.00 14.95
CA PRO A 64 11.60 4.24 13.55
C PRO A 64 11.92 2.95 12.80
N ILE A 65 11.57 2.88 11.53
CA ILE A 65 12.04 1.78 10.67
C ILE A 65 13.53 1.99 10.38
N GLU A 66 14.31 0.91 10.39
CA GLU A 66 15.72 0.94 9.98
C GLU A 66 15.82 1.34 8.51
N GLY A 67 16.64 2.39 8.22
CA GLY A 67 16.66 2.99 6.87
C GLY A 67 17.10 2.02 5.79
N GLU A 68 18.11 1.17 6.06
CA GLU A 68 18.57 0.15 5.13
C GLU A 68 17.45 -0.87 4.80
N TYR A 69 16.71 -1.32 5.81
CA TYR A 69 15.58 -2.22 5.61
C TYR A 69 14.47 -1.54 4.78
N PHE A 70 14.13 -0.27 5.09
CA PHE A 70 13.12 0.47 4.32
C PHE A 70 13.47 0.55 2.83
N GLU A 71 14.71 0.91 2.50
CA GLU A 71 15.16 0.99 1.11
C GLU A 71 15.13 -0.39 0.43
N GLN A 72 15.67 -1.41 1.07
CA GLN A 72 15.68 -2.78 0.53
C GLN A 72 14.28 -3.32 0.23
N ILE A 73 13.33 -3.11 1.14
CA ILE A 73 11.97 -3.62 0.96
C ILE A 73 11.17 -2.81 -0.08
N LYS A 74 11.42 -1.50 -0.18
CA LYS A 74 10.86 -0.64 -1.22
C LYS A 74 11.37 -1.07 -2.60
N ASP A 75 12.68 -1.25 -2.76
CA ASP A 75 13.28 -1.67 -4.01
C ASP A 75 12.77 -3.06 -4.45
N LYS A 76 12.67 -4.00 -3.51
CA LYS A 76 12.08 -5.33 -3.76
C LYS A 76 10.63 -5.23 -4.24
N PHE A 77 9.83 -4.32 -3.65
CA PHE A 77 8.45 -4.10 -4.08
C PHE A 77 8.39 -3.58 -5.52
N ILE A 78 9.21 -2.59 -5.85
CA ILE A 78 9.29 -2.01 -7.20
C ILE A 78 9.80 -3.04 -8.22
N GLU A 79 10.77 -3.87 -7.85
CA GLU A 79 11.26 -4.94 -8.71
C GLU A 79 10.14 -5.92 -9.09
N GLN A 80 9.36 -6.39 -8.11
CA GLN A 80 8.24 -7.30 -8.36
C GLN A 80 7.11 -6.62 -9.14
N LEU A 81 6.84 -5.36 -8.87
CA LEU A 81 5.86 -4.57 -9.58
C LEU A 81 6.19 -4.46 -11.08
N ASN A 82 7.47 -4.27 -11.40
CA ASN A 82 7.96 -4.18 -12.78
C ASN A 82 7.92 -5.51 -13.55
N GLN A 83 7.69 -6.64 -12.88
CA GLN A 83 7.53 -7.95 -13.52
C GLN A 83 6.09 -8.22 -14.00
N ILE A 84 5.14 -7.34 -13.66
CA ILE A 84 3.73 -7.49 -14.05
C ILE A 84 3.49 -6.76 -15.36
N ASP A 85 3.24 -7.53 -16.42
CA ASP A 85 2.93 -6.96 -17.72
C ASP A 85 1.53 -6.32 -17.76
N ASN A 86 1.42 -5.20 -18.48
CA ASN A 86 0.15 -4.50 -18.72
C ASN A 86 -0.63 -4.21 -17.43
N LEU A 87 0.06 -3.65 -16.43
CA LEU A 87 -0.53 -3.28 -15.17
C LEU A 87 -1.48 -2.09 -15.34
N ASP A 88 -2.73 -2.25 -14.95
CA ASP A 88 -3.78 -1.22 -15.04
C ASP A 88 -3.97 -0.47 -13.73
N GLY A 89 -3.73 -1.12 -12.58
CA GLY A 89 -3.94 -0.50 -11.27
C GLY A 89 -3.08 -1.09 -10.15
N VAL A 90 -2.94 -0.31 -9.07
CA VAL A 90 -2.25 -0.72 -7.85
C VAL A 90 -3.12 -0.43 -6.63
N LEU A 91 -3.31 -1.43 -5.78
CA LEU A 91 -3.89 -1.29 -4.45
C LEU A 91 -2.76 -1.29 -3.42
N LEU A 92 -2.51 -0.15 -2.80
CA LEU A 92 -1.52 -0.02 -1.73
C LEU A 92 -2.18 -0.10 -0.35
N LEU A 93 -1.60 -0.90 0.53
CA LEU A 93 -1.96 -0.99 1.94
C LEU A 93 -0.87 -0.30 2.76
N MET A 94 -1.18 0.88 3.28
CA MET A 94 -0.24 1.76 3.99
C MET A 94 -0.78 2.12 5.37
N HIS A 95 0.07 2.64 6.25
CA HIS A 95 -0.37 3.22 7.52
C HIS A 95 -0.59 4.74 7.41
N GLY A 96 0.42 5.45 6.99
CA GLY A 96 0.43 6.91 6.93
C GLY A 96 1.14 7.58 8.12
N ALA A 97 1.74 6.80 9.02
CA ALA A 97 2.46 7.30 10.18
C ALA A 97 3.81 6.56 10.40
N MET A 98 4.45 6.16 9.32
CA MET A 98 5.81 5.63 9.36
C MET A 98 6.83 6.72 9.65
N PHE A 99 7.92 6.33 10.25
CA PHE A 99 9.08 7.19 10.45
C PHE A 99 10.37 6.42 10.12
N VAL A 100 11.20 7.04 9.28
CA VAL A 100 12.53 6.53 8.90
C VAL A 100 13.51 7.68 9.09
N ASN A 101 14.60 7.48 9.80
CA ASN A 101 15.58 8.53 10.02
C ASN A 101 16.19 9.01 8.69
N GLY A 102 16.15 10.33 8.47
CA GLY A 102 16.67 10.95 7.26
C GLY A 102 15.70 10.95 6.06
N ILE A 103 14.47 10.45 6.25
CA ILE A 103 13.40 10.51 5.25
C ILE A 103 12.22 11.25 5.87
N ASP A 104 11.90 12.44 5.36
CA ASP A 104 10.84 13.29 5.92
C ASP A 104 9.43 12.74 5.72
N ASP A 105 9.20 12.01 4.62
CA ASP A 105 7.91 11.45 4.23
C ASP A 105 8.10 10.04 3.64
N PRO A 106 8.23 9.00 4.49
CA PRO A 106 8.46 7.63 4.02
C PRO A 106 7.32 7.08 3.16
N GLU A 107 6.07 7.36 3.51
CA GLU A 107 4.92 6.97 2.70
C GLU A 107 4.92 7.65 1.33
N GLY A 108 5.18 8.95 1.31
CA GLY A 108 5.29 9.69 0.05
C GLY A 108 6.47 9.22 -0.80
N GLU A 109 7.59 8.82 -0.17
CA GLU A 109 8.74 8.23 -0.87
C GLU A 109 8.37 6.88 -1.52
N TRP A 110 7.71 5.99 -0.77
CA TRP A 110 7.22 4.73 -1.28
C TRP A 110 6.23 4.92 -2.44
N ILE A 111 5.19 5.72 -2.21
CA ILE A 111 4.11 5.95 -3.19
C ILE A 111 4.63 6.63 -4.46
N SER A 112 5.52 7.61 -4.34
CA SER A 112 6.12 8.27 -5.51
C SER A 112 7.02 7.32 -6.31
N SER A 113 7.70 6.38 -5.63
CA SER A 113 8.49 5.33 -6.30
C SER A 113 7.58 4.37 -7.07
N VAL A 114 6.43 3.98 -6.49
CA VAL A 114 5.40 3.19 -7.19
C VAL A 114 4.89 3.94 -8.41
N ARG A 115 4.48 5.21 -8.26
CA ARG A 115 3.99 6.04 -9.37
C ARG A 115 5.01 6.16 -10.50
N LYS A 116 6.28 6.34 -10.15
CA LYS A 116 7.37 6.40 -11.13
C LYS A 116 7.53 5.09 -11.91
N ALA A 117 7.36 3.95 -11.25
CA ALA A 117 7.47 2.63 -11.87
C ALA A 117 6.30 2.33 -12.81
N VAL A 118 5.05 2.63 -12.39
CA VAL A 118 3.85 2.25 -13.15
C VAL A 118 3.40 3.31 -14.16
N GLY A 119 3.93 4.53 -14.07
CA GLY A 119 3.54 5.64 -14.95
C GLY A 119 2.22 6.30 -14.53
N LYS A 120 1.83 7.34 -15.29
CA LYS A 120 0.69 8.21 -14.95
C LYS A 120 -0.68 7.60 -15.26
N ASP A 121 -0.73 6.62 -16.16
CA ASP A 121 -1.99 6.05 -16.65
C ASP A 121 -2.47 4.85 -15.80
N CYS A 122 -1.62 4.34 -14.90
CA CYS A 122 -1.97 3.30 -13.94
C CYS A 122 -2.68 3.91 -12.73
N ILE A 123 -3.85 3.41 -12.37
CA ILE A 123 -4.64 3.92 -11.23
C ILE A 123 -4.06 3.42 -9.91
N ILE A 124 -3.72 4.31 -8.99
CA ILE A 124 -3.24 3.97 -7.64
C ILE A 124 -4.29 4.31 -6.59
N SER A 125 -4.84 3.30 -5.94
CA SER A 125 -5.73 3.42 -4.79
C SER A 125 -5.03 2.98 -3.52
N VAL A 126 -5.14 3.77 -2.45
CA VAL A 126 -4.42 3.53 -1.20
C VAL A 126 -5.39 3.38 -0.03
N SER A 127 -5.11 2.43 0.87
CA SER A 127 -5.76 2.35 2.17
C SER A 127 -4.82 2.81 3.26
N PHE A 128 -5.27 3.76 4.10
CA PHE A 128 -4.52 4.29 5.23
C PHE A 128 -5.21 4.00 6.58
N ASP A 129 -4.46 4.11 7.66
CA ASP A 129 -4.98 4.26 9.00
C ASP A 129 -5.57 5.67 9.19
N LEU A 130 -6.47 5.85 10.17
CA LEU A 130 -7.05 7.17 10.48
C LEU A 130 -6.02 8.16 11.08
N HIS A 131 -4.89 7.66 11.61
CA HIS A 131 -3.79 8.49 12.14
C HIS A 131 -2.80 8.90 11.04
N GLY A 132 -3.05 8.50 9.80
CA GLY A 132 -2.17 8.79 8.67
C GLY A 132 -2.10 10.28 8.36
N GLN A 133 -0.91 10.76 8.00
CA GLN A 133 -0.66 12.10 7.49
C GLN A 133 -0.61 12.06 5.97
N ILE A 134 -1.51 12.78 5.33
CA ILE A 134 -1.57 12.85 3.86
C ILE A 134 -0.82 14.10 3.40
N THR A 135 0.38 13.90 2.90
CA THR A 135 1.26 14.97 2.40
C THR A 135 0.93 15.34 0.96
N ASN A 136 1.45 16.49 0.49
CA ASN A 136 1.34 16.87 -0.92
C ASN A 136 1.99 15.81 -1.83
N LYS A 137 3.13 15.24 -1.42
CA LYS A 137 3.82 14.19 -2.16
C LYS A 137 2.95 12.95 -2.35
N ILE A 138 2.17 12.57 -1.32
CA ILE A 138 1.20 11.47 -1.43
C ILE A 138 0.09 11.84 -2.41
N ILE A 139 -0.57 13.00 -2.23
CA ILE A 139 -1.71 13.44 -3.06
C ILE A 139 -1.35 13.54 -4.54
N GLU A 140 -0.17 14.02 -4.86
CA GLU A 140 0.31 14.17 -6.24
C GLU A 140 0.58 12.83 -6.95
N ASN A 141 0.67 11.73 -6.19
CA ASN A 141 1.08 10.41 -6.69
C ASN A 141 0.02 9.31 -6.56
N ILE A 142 -1.18 9.64 -6.06
CA ILE A 142 -2.31 8.70 -5.96
C ILE A 142 -3.52 9.22 -6.72
N ASP A 143 -4.47 8.33 -7.04
CA ASP A 143 -5.73 8.70 -7.68
C ASP A 143 -6.91 8.62 -6.71
N ALA A 144 -6.81 7.76 -5.71
CA ALA A 144 -7.82 7.61 -4.67
C ALA A 144 -7.22 7.09 -3.37
N PHE A 145 -7.90 7.37 -2.25
CA PHE A 145 -7.57 6.73 -0.98
C PHE A 145 -8.79 6.52 -0.10
N THR A 146 -8.65 5.61 0.84
CA THR A 146 -9.58 5.38 1.96
C THR A 146 -8.80 5.38 3.26
N ALA A 147 -9.48 5.66 4.37
CA ALA A 147 -8.89 5.56 5.71
C ALA A 147 -9.83 4.83 6.67
N PHE A 148 -9.28 4.26 7.74
CA PHE A 148 -10.08 3.73 8.85
C PHE A 148 -10.94 4.85 9.43
N ARG A 149 -12.12 4.50 9.96
CA ARG A 149 -13.11 5.44 10.48
C ARG A 149 -13.40 5.26 11.97
N THR A 150 -12.85 4.18 12.56
CA THR A 150 -13.16 3.78 13.92
C THR A 150 -11.91 3.68 14.78
N ALA A 151 -12.07 4.05 16.05
CA ALA A 151 -11.12 3.78 17.12
C ALA A 151 -11.88 3.12 18.28
N PRO A 152 -11.60 1.84 18.62
CA PRO A 152 -10.59 0.96 18.04
C PRO A 152 -10.89 0.58 16.57
N HIS A 153 -9.84 0.18 15.82
CA HIS A 153 -9.89 -0.15 14.38
C HIS A 153 -10.63 -1.46 14.10
N ILE A 154 -11.97 -1.41 14.09
CA ILE A 154 -12.81 -2.58 13.77
C ILE A 154 -13.17 -2.65 12.27
N ASP A 155 -12.85 -1.63 11.49
CA ASP A 155 -13.22 -1.46 10.09
C ASP A 155 -12.05 -1.61 9.11
N VAL A 156 -10.96 -2.30 9.51
CA VAL A 156 -9.75 -2.49 8.70
C VAL A 156 -10.09 -3.16 7.36
N ILE A 157 -10.75 -4.32 7.41
CA ILE A 157 -11.13 -5.09 6.21
C ILE A 157 -12.10 -4.30 5.34
N ASP A 158 -13.08 -3.62 5.94
CA ASP A 158 -14.01 -2.79 5.20
C ASP A 158 -13.30 -1.61 4.51
N THR A 159 -12.20 -1.11 5.07
CA THR A 159 -11.41 -0.05 4.46
C THR A 159 -10.62 -0.57 3.26
N TYR A 160 -10.02 -1.76 3.36
CA TYR A 160 -9.37 -2.43 2.23
C TYR A 160 -10.36 -2.69 1.10
N ARG A 161 -11.57 -3.20 1.41
CA ARG A 161 -12.64 -3.39 0.45
C ARG A 161 -13.07 -2.08 -0.22
N ARG A 162 -13.22 -0.99 0.55
CA ARG A 162 -13.55 0.34 -0.02
C ARG A 162 -12.49 0.82 -1.01
N ALA A 163 -11.19 0.70 -0.68
CA ALA A 163 -10.10 1.04 -1.58
C ALA A 163 -10.15 0.20 -2.86
N SER A 164 -10.42 -1.11 -2.72
CA SER A 164 -10.56 -2.05 -3.85
C SER A 164 -11.76 -1.70 -4.74
N ILE A 165 -12.92 -1.36 -4.15
CA ILE A 165 -14.13 -0.95 -4.90
C ILE A 165 -13.87 0.35 -5.69
N ILE A 166 -13.19 1.33 -5.09
CA ILE A 166 -12.87 2.59 -5.77
C ILE A 166 -11.95 2.32 -6.96
N LEU A 167 -10.89 1.50 -6.75
CA LEU A 167 -9.98 1.09 -7.82
C LEU A 167 -10.72 0.39 -8.95
N ALA A 168 -11.57 -0.60 -8.62
CA ALA A 168 -12.34 -1.36 -9.61
C ALA A 168 -13.26 -0.45 -10.45
N ARG A 169 -13.91 0.52 -9.82
CA ARG A 169 -14.77 1.49 -10.51
C ARG A 169 -13.97 2.42 -11.40
N ALA A 170 -12.86 2.98 -10.92
CA ALA A 170 -11.99 3.85 -11.71
C ALA A 170 -11.48 3.14 -12.96
N LEU A 171 -11.04 1.88 -12.84
CA LEU A 171 -10.59 1.05 -13.96
C LEU A 171 -11.70 0.71 -14.96
N LYS A 172 -12.95 0.53 -14.49
CA LYS A 172 -14.10 0.24 -15.34
C LYS A 172 -14.55 1.46 -16.13
N ASP A 173 -14.54 2.63 -15.50
CA ASP A 173 -15.08 3.88 -16.07
C ASP A 173 -14.03 4.64 -16.89
N ASN A 174 -12.77 4.12 -16.97
CA ASN A 174 -11.61 4.73 -17.65
C ASN A 174 -11.35 6.19 -17.18
N TYR A 175 -11.36 6.37 -15.87
CA TYR A 175 -11.03 7.67 -15.27
C TYR A 175 -9.55 7.99 -15.42
#